data_4082512ed8972f2ee87e0ebb54d35e95
#
_entry.id   4082512ed8972f2ee87e0ebb54d35e95
#
_cell.length_a   1.000
_cell.length_b   1.000
_cell.length_c   1.000
_cell.angle_alpha   90.00
_cell.angle_beta   90.00
_cell.angle_gamma   90.00
#
_symmetry.space_group_name_H-M   'P 1'
#
loop_
_entity.id
_entity.type
_entity.pdbx_description
1 polymer ?
#
loop_
_entity_poly.entity_id
_entity_poly.type
_entity_poly.pdbx_seq_one_letter_code
_entity_poly.pdbx_strand_id
1 'polypeptide(L)'
;MNPSDSDRWKSQVMDEIFLAFAASPELQGVMVFKGARVLNVLLSNGRQSLDLDCNLTQAFVTKTPQREDQRRMLELWISRAVRAHFERVEPVRYGLNSVAVNSNPASQHPRGWDAFEVKLKVDDQSKRIPNLPVLRVDVAAPEQLLDTSVGPLKLGEHQANAYTLERIAGEKLRAFLSSLPAYRAKVKKPGDAVRVKDLYDLSRILRFKSLSQLTFWEHVGEEFVRACRSRYIDCQGLVTFREQWEVTRATYERSILLKDIPFDEAEGSLESIVHFLEQSRIIPFQFPLP
;
A
#
# COMPACT_ATOMS: atom_id res chain seq x y z
N MET A 1 -1.54 -22.91 -14.74
CA MET A 1 -1.25 -22.70 -13.28
C MET A 1 -2.58 -22.48 -12.58
N ASN A 2 -2.85 -23.17 -11.48
CA ASN A 2 -4.06 -22.90 -10.72
C ASN A 2 -3.97 -21.53 -10.00
N PRO A 3 -5.10 -20.90 -9.61
CA PRO A 3 -5.08 -19.56 -9.02
C PRO A 3 -4.17 -19.44 -7.78
N SER A 4 -4.16 -20.43 -6.90
CA SER A 4 -3.33 -20.46 -5.68
C SER A 4 -1.83 -20.49 -6.00
N ASP A 5 -1.42 -21.30 -6.99
CA ASP A 5 -0.01 -21.36 -7.43
C ASP A 5 0.41 -20.10 -8.15
N SER A 6 -0.52 -19.48 -8.91
CA SER A 6 -0.31 -18.20 -9.56
C SER A 6 -0.03 -17.09 -8.55
N ASP A 7 -0.83 -17.02 -7.49
CA ASP A 7 -0.69 -15.98 -6.47
C ASP A 7 0.57 -16.19 -5.63
N ARG A 8 0.90 -17.44 -5.30
CA ARG A 8 2.17 -17.77 -4.62
C ARG A 8 3.37 -17.35 -5.46
N TRP A 9 3.36 -17.69 -6.76
CA TRP A 9 4.41 -17.31 -7.68
C TRP A 9 4.55 -15.79 -7.78
N LYS A 10 3.44 -15.06 -7.97
CA LYS A 10 3.45 -13.60 -8.00
C LYS A 10 4.05 -13.00 -6.74
N SER A 11 3.66 -13.51 -5.57
CA SER A 11 4.18 -13.02 -4.30
C SER A 11 5.70 -13.21 -4.19
N GLN A 12 6.21 -14.40 -4.58
CA GLN A 12 7.64 -14.70 -4.55
C GLN A 12 8.44 -13.79 -5.50
N VAL A 13 7.99 -13.65 -6.76
CA VAL A 13 8.68 -12.77 -7.72
C VAL A 13 8.61 -11.31 -7.28
N MET A 14 7.49 -10.89 -6.67
CA MET A 14 7.35 -9.52 -6.18
C MET A 14 8.27 -9.23 -4.99
N ASP A 15 8.61 -10.23 -4.17
CA ASP A 15 9.63 -10.09 -3.12
C ASP A 15 11.02 -9.82 -3.74
N GLU A 16 11.38 -10.53 -4.82
CA GLU A 16 12.63 -10.28 -5.54
C GLU A 16 12.65 -8.91 -6.23
N ILE A 17 11.52 -8.46 -6.80
CA ILE A 17 11.40 -7.12 -7.38
C ILE A 17 11.56 -6.05 -6.30
N PHE A 18 11.00 -6.26 -5.11
CA PHE A 18 11.15 -5.33 -4.00
C PHE A 18 12.61 -5.22 -3.54
N LEU A 19 13.32 -6.35 -3.46
CA LEU A 19 14.76 -6.36 -3.20
C LEU A 19 15.56 -5.65 -4.29
N ALA A 20 15.21 -5.87 -5.56
CA ALA A 20 15.82 -5.19 -6.69
C ALA A 20 15.67 -3.66 -6.60
N PHE A 21 14.50 -3.18 -6.21
CA PHE A 21 14.23 -1.76 -6.04
C PHE A 21 15.01 -1.18 -4.86
N ALA A 22 15.06 -1.90 -3.74
CA ALA A 22 15.85 -1.50 -2.57
C ALA A 22 17.36 -1.50 -2.83
N ALA A 23 17.84 -2.32 -3.75
CA ALA A 23 19.25 -2.38 -4.14
C ALA A 23 19.66 -1.27 -5.15
N SER A 24 18.69 -0.59 -5.79
CA SER A 24 18.98 0.44 -6.82
C SER A 24 19.14 1.82 -6.19
N PRO A 25 20.32 2.45 -6.30
CA PRO A 25 20.54 3.81 -5.80
C PRO A 25 19.61 4.84 -6.44
N GLU A 26 19.29 4.68 -7.73
CA GLU A 26 18.38 5.57 -8.45
C GLU A 26 16.96 5.52 -7.88
N LEU A 27 16.45 4.32 -7.57
CA LEU A 27 15.10 4.14 -7.05
C LEU A 27 14.98 4.50 -5.57
N GLN A 28 16.04 4.32 -4.76
CA GLN A 28 16.05 4.72 -3.35
C GLN A 28 15.78 6.21 -3.14
N GLY A 29 16.29 7.08 -4.02
CA GLY A 29 16.07 8.54 -3.95
C GLY A 29 14.71 8.98 -4.50
N VAL A 30 13.98 8.10 -5.15
CA VAL A 30 12.77 8.43 -5.93
C VAL A 30 11.50 7.84 -5.34
N MET A 31 11.59 6.67 -4.69
CA MET A 31 10.44 5.93 -4.20
C MET A 31 10.39 5.88 -2.68
N VAL A 32 9.19 5.99 -2.14
CA VAL A 32 8.86 5.67 -0.75
C VAL A 32 7.86 4.52 -0.77
N PHE A 33 8.25 3.37 -0.24
CA PHE A 33 7.42 2.17 -0.26
C PHE A 33 6.34 2.21 0.82
N LYS A 34 5.19 1.58 0.53
CA LYS A 34 4.04 1.55 1.43
C LYS A 34 3.21 0.27 1.27
N GLY A 35 2.06 0.22 1.91
CA GLY A 35 1.09 -0.86 1.70
C GLY A 35 1.38 -2.13 2.48
N ALA A 36 0.73 -3.22 2.06
CA ALA A 36 0.72 -4.47 2.81
C ALA A 36 2.09 -5.17 2.81
N ARG A 37 2.89 -5.02 1.76
CA ARG A 37 4.21 -5.64 1.69
C ARG A 37 5.20 -5.01 2.67
N VAL A 38 5.19 -3.69 2.79
CA VAL A 38 5.96 -2.98 3.82
C VAL A 38 5.51 -3.39 5.21
N LEU A 39 4.18 -3.44 5.45
CA LEU A 39 3.61 -3.90 6.72
C LEU A 39 4.07 -5.31 7.08
N ASN A 40 4.13 -6.22 6.12
CA ASN A 40 4.60 -7.60 6.34
C ASN A 40 6.07 -7.65 6.80
N VAL A 41 6.92 -6.80 6.23
CA VAL A 41 8.32 -6.69 6.66
C VAL A 41 8.41 -6.12 8.08
N LEU A 42 7.70 -5.03 8.36
CA LEU A 42 7.71 -4.37 9.69
C LEU A 42 7.20 -5.27 10.81
N LEU A 43 6.20 -6.12 10.54
CA LEU A 43 5.64 -7.05 11.51
C LEU A 43 6.27 -8.45 11.48
N SER A 44 7.26 -8.68 10.61
CA SER A 44 7.94 -9.98 10.39
C SER A 44 6.99 -11.14 10.11
N ASN A 45 5.80 -10.87 9.67
CA ASN A 45 4.78 -11.85 9.26
C ASN A 45 3.73 -11.16 8.38
N GLY A 46 2.86 -11.92 7.73
CA GLY A 46 1.77 -11.28 7.03
C GLY A 46 1.00 -12.16 6.06
N ARG A 47 -0.14 -11.62 5.64
CA ARG A 47 -0.90 -12.17 4.55
C ARG A 47 -0.16 -12.00 3.22
N GLN A 48 -0.44 -12.89 2.29
CA GLN A 48 0.09 -12.77 0.94
C GLN A 48 -0.31 -11.41 0.32
N SER A 49 0.68 -10.68 -0.20
CA SER A 49 0.49 -9.46 -0.98
C SER A 49 0.93 -9.69 -2.42
N LEU A 50 0.06 -9.34 -3.37
CA LEU A 50 0.32 -9.54 -4.81
C LEU A 50 0.83 -8.28 -5.48
N ASP A 51 0.72 -7.15 -4.79
CA ASP A 51 1.05 -5.82 -5.29
C ASP A 51 2.23 -5.24 -4.50
N LEU A 52 2.96 -4.34 -5.11
CA LEU A 52 3.93 -3.45 -4.47
C LEU A 52 3.47 -2.02 -4.67
N ASP A 53 3.29 -1.30 -3.58
CA ASP A 53 2.83 0.07 -3.57
C ASP A 53 3.97 1.01 -3.19
N CYS A 54 4.11 2.12 -3.88
CA CYS A 54 5.02 3.19 -3.50
C CYS A 54 4.49 4.56 -3.93
N ASN A 55 5.08 5.62 -3.38
CA ASN A 55 4.91 6.98 -3.86
C ASN A 55 6.22 7.49 -4.44
N LEU A 56 6.11 8.41 -5.39
CA LEU A 56 7.27 9.23 -5.77
C LEU A 56 7.63 10.20 -4.65
N THR A 57 8.91 10.52 -4.52
CA THR A 57 9.34 11.60 -3.63
C THR A 57 9.01 12.97 -4.24
N GLN A 58 8.71 13.95 -3.39
CA GLN A 58 8.49 15.33 -3.85
C GLN A 58 9.74 15.89 -4.54
N ALA A 59 10.92 15.56 -4.04
CA ALA A 59 12.20 15.99 -4.62
C ALA A 59 12.36 15.53 -6.07
N PHE A 60 11.99 14.26 -6.37
CA PHE A 60 12.03 13.75 -7.74
C PHE A 60 11.05 14.48 -8.66
N VAL A 61 9.80 14.65 -8.23
CA VAL A 61 8.77 15.32 -9.04
C VAL A 61 9.11 16.79 -9.29
N THR A 62 9.67 17.48 -8.29
CA THR A 62 10.12 18.87 -8.45
C THR A 62 11.29 18.97 -9.43
N LYS A 63 12.26 18.04 -9.37
CA LYS A 63 13.41 18.00 -10.28
C LYS A 63 13.03 17.58 -11.69
N THR A 64 11.99 16.75 -11.83
CA THR A 64 11.52 16.19 -13.09
C THR A 64 10.02 16.51 -13.24
N PRO A 65 9.65 17.76 -13.59
CA PRO A 65 8.25 18.19 -13.59
C PRO A 65 7.41 17.59 -14.73
N GLN A 66 8.06 17.16 -15.80
CA GLN A 66 7.37 16.58 -16.94
C GLN A 66 7.04 15.11 -16.68
N ARG A 67 5.74 14.78 -16.67
CA ARG A 67 5.25 13.44 -16.38
C ARG A 67 5.79 12.36 -17.32
N GLU A 68 5.98 12.72 -18.58
CA GLU A 68 6.55 11.80 -19.56
C GLU A 68 8.03 11.49 -19.29
N ASP A 69 8.79 12.46 -18.80
CA ASP A 69 10.18 12.23 -18.39
C ASP A 69 10.25 11.36 -17.13
N GLN A 70 9.36 11.60 -16.14
CA GLN A 70 9.22 10.72 -14.98
C GLN A 70 8.95 9.28 -15.43
N ARG A 71 8.00 9.08 -16.34
CA ARG A 71 7.63 7.78 -16.90
C ARG A 71 8.83 7.06 -17.50
N ARG A 72 9.58 7.75 -18.40
CA ARG A 72 10.75 7.19 -19.08
C ARG A 72 11.88 6.84 -18.12
N MET A 73 12.15 7.72 -17.14
CA MET A 73 13.18 7.47 -16.14
C MET A 73 12.83 6.27 -15.27
N LEU A 74 11.59 6.17 -14.80
CA LEU A 74 11.11 5.02 -14.03
C LEU A 74 11.23 3.71 -14.83
N GLU A 75 10.81 3.71 -16.09
CA GLU A 75 10.90 2.52 -16.95
C GLU A 75 12.36 2.06 -17.13
N LEU A 76 13.27 3.00 -17.35
CA LEU A 76 14.70 2.71 -17.49
C LEU A 76 15.30 2.17 -16.18
N TRP A 77 15.09 2.86 -15.04
CA TRP A 77 15.69 2.48 -13.77
C TRP A 77 15.13 1.17 -13.23
N ILE A 78 13.82 0.97 -13.31
CA ILE A 78 13.18 -0.29 -12.91
C ILE A 78 13.70 -1.44 -13.77
N SER A 79 13.80 -1.25 -15.09
CA SER A 79 14.33 -2.28 -15.98
C SER A 79 15.76 -2.67 -15.63
N ARG A 80 16.63 -1.70 -15.36
CA ARG A 80 18.03 -1.93 -14.95
C ARG A 80 18.10 -2.64 -13.60
N ALA A 81 17.37 -2.13 -12.60
CA ALA A 81 17.38 -2.67 -11.25
C ALA A 81 16.96 -4.15 -11.22
N VAL A 82 15.83 -4.47 -11.88
CA VAL A 82 15.30 -5.85 -11.88
C VAL A 82 16.21 -6.80 -12.65
N ARG A 83 16.74 -6.39 -13.81
CA ARG A 83 17.70 -7.23 -14.57
C ARG A 83 18.95 -7.51 -13.74
N ALA A 84 19.57 -6.46 -13.21
CA ALA A 84 20.79 -6.60 -12.43
C ALA A 84 20.60 -7.47 -11.17
N HIS A 85 19.42 -7.41 -10.54
CA HIS A 85 19.10 -8.26 -9.39
C HIS A 85 18.93 -9.73 -9.81
N PHE A 86 18.12 -10.01 -10.84
CA PHE A 86 17.87 -11.37 -11.29
C PHE A 86 19.14 -12.08 -11.81
N GLU A 87 20.07 -11.33 -12.41
CA GLU A 87 21.37 -11.85 -12.87
C GLU A 87 22.35 -12.17 -11.74
N ARG A 88 22.17 -11.55 -10.55
CA ARG A 88 23.02 -11.79 -9.36
C ARG A 88 22.55 -12.93 -8.48
N VAL A 89 21.26 -13.28 -8.52
CA VAL A 89 20.69 -14.32 -7.68
C VAL A 89 21.06 -15.70 -8.27
N GLU A 90 21.82 -16.47 -7.52
CA GLU A 90 22.22 -17.82 -7.94
C GLU A 90 21.43 -18.91 -7.17
N PRO A 91 20.93 -19.95 -7.84
CA PRO A 91 20.91 -20.10 -9.31
C PRO A 91 19.95 -19.09 -9.97
N VAL A 92 20.30 -18.62 -11.16
CA VAL A 92 19.43 -17.72 -11.93
C VAL A 92 18.08 -18.41 -12.18
N ARG A 93 17.03 -17.83 -11.62
CA ARG A 93 15.68 -18.38 -11.71
C ARG A 93 14.77 -17.53 -12.55
N TYR A 94 14.87 -16.22 -12.43
CA TYR A 94 13.97 -15.28 -13.08
C TYR A 94 14.67 -14.49 -14.19
N GLY A 95 13.92 -14.15 -15.23
CA GLY A 95 14.36 -13.28 -16.32
C GLY A 95 13.33 -12.18 -16.57
N LEU A 96 13.77 -10.92 -16.75
CA LEU A 96 12.89 -9.82 -17.08
C LEU A 96 12.70 -9.70 -18.58
N ASN A 97 11.48 -9.96 -19.08
CA ASN A 97 11.15 -9.81 -20.49
C ASN A 97 10.83 -8.36 -20.86
N SER A 98 9.98 -7.70 -20.09
CA SER A 98 9.61 -6.32 -20.35
C SER A 98 9.16 -5.57 -19.12
N VAL A 99 9.39 -4.26 -19.13
CA VAL A 99 8.79 -3.29 -18.21
C VAL A 99 8.00 -2.31 -19.06
N ALA A 100 6.80 -1.96 -18.61
CA ALA A 100 6.01 -0.89 -19.20
C ALA A 100 5.46 0.00 -18.08
N VAL A 101 5.70 1.29 -18.16
CA VAL A 101 5.19 2.29 -17.21
C VAL A 101 4.08 3.08 -17.88
N ASN A 102 2.87 2.99 -17.34
CA ASN A 102 1.69 3.64 -17.88
C ASN A 102 1.19 4.73 -16.93
N SER A 103 0.83 5.88 -17.47
CA SER A 103 0.20 6.95 -16.68
C SER A 103 -1.22 6.56 -16.26
N ASN A 104 -1.56 6.75 -14.98
CA ASN A 104 -2.88 6.47 -14.44
C ASN A 104 -3.39 7.66 -13.58
N PRO A 105 -4.45 8.39 -13.97
CA PRO A 105 -5.12 8.29 -15.29
C PRO A 105 -4.21 8.71 -16.43
N ALA A 106 -4.60 8.41 -17.68
CA ALA A 106 -3.81 8.75 -18.86
C ALA A 106 -3.59 10.27 -18.99
N SER A 107 -4.61 11.09 -18.68
CA SER A 107 -4.51 12.55 -18.56
C SER A 107 -4.20 12.95 -17.11
N GLN A 108 -3.63 14.13 -16.92
CA GLN A 108 -3.38 14.67 -15.58
C GLN A 108 -4.66 14.74 -14.75
N HIS A 109 -4.59 14.23 -13.52
CA HIS A 109 -5.74 14.26 -12.61
C HIS A 109 -5.94 15.69 -12.06
N PRO A 110 -7.17 16.26 -12.11
CA PRO A 110 -7.42 17.67 -11.73
C PRO A 110 -7.08 17.98 -10.26
N ARG A 111 -6.98 16.96 -9.41
CA ARG A 111 -6.60 17.09 -7.98
C ARG A 111 -5.17 16.63 -7.70
N GLY A 112 -4.33 16.43 -8.72
CA GLY A 112 -2.97 15.94 -8.55
C GLY A 112 -2.86 14.48 -8.06
N TRP A 113 -3.95 13.68 -8.14
CA TRP A 113 -3.92 12.25 -7.75
C TRP A 113 -3.43 11.40 -8.93
N ASP A 114 -2.29 11.81 -9.47
CA ASP A 114 -1.64 11.08 -10.54
C ASP A 114 -0.91 9.83 -10.02
N ALA A 115 -0.77 8.84 -10.87
CA ALA A 115 -0.05 7.63 -10.58
C ALA A 115 0.59 7.07 -11.86
N PHE A 116 1.51 6.13 -11.69
CA PHE A 116 1.96 5.24 -12.75
C PHE A 116 1.63 3.80 -12.36
N GLU A 117 1.15 3.03 -13.32
CA GLU A 117 1.05 1.58 -13.22
C GLU A 117 2.26 0.97 -13.94
N VAL A 118 3.12 0.29 -13.21
CA VAL A 118 4.26 -0.44 -13.76
C VAL A 118 3.85 -1.89 -13.98
N LYS A 119 3.98 -2.38 -15.21
CA LYS A 119 3.73 -3.77 -15.59
C LYS A 119 5.04 -4.45 -15.92
N LEU A 120 5.32 -5.56 -15.23
CA LEU A 120 6.51 -6.36 -15.47
C LEU A 120 6.09 -7.73 -15.97
N LYS A 121 6.73 -8.17 -17.05
CA LYS A 121 6.65 -9.55 -17.55
C LYS A 121 7.95 -10.25 -17.20
N VAL A 122 7.83 -11.34 -16.46
CA VAL A 122 8.97 -12.10 -15.91
C VAL A 122 8.82 -13.56 -16.33
N ASP A 123 9.90 -14.15 -16.81
CA ASP A 123 10.02 -15.59 -17.03
C ASP A 123 10.54 -16.28 -15.77
N ASP A 124 10.09 -17.51 -15.54
CA ASP A 124 10.60 -18.39 -14.49
C ASP A 124 11.21 -19.63 -15.16
N GLN A 125 12.53 -19.73 -15.14
CA GLN A 125 13.28 -20.83 -15.77
C GLN A 125 12.95 -22.19 -15.14
N SER A 126 12.47 -22.20 -13.88
CA SER A 126 12.01 -23.42 -13.21
C SER A 126 10.63 -23.88 -13.68
N LYS A 127 9.92 -23.04 -14.43
CA LYS A 127 8.55 -23.29 -14.88
C LYS A 127 8.47 -23.18 -16.40
N ARG A 128 8.24 -24.29 -17.07
CA ARG A 128 7.96 -24.30 -18.53
C ARG A 128 6.51 -23.98 -18.82
N ILE A 129 6.00 -22.86 -18.27
CA ILE A 129 4.60 -22.43 -18.45
C ILE A 129 4.60 -21.18 -19.33
N PRO A 130 3.98 -21.23 -20.49
CA PRO A 130 3.77 -20.01 -21.30
C PRO A 130 2.79 -19.06 -20.62
N ASN A 131 2.94 -17.76 -20.85
CA ASN A 131 2.04 -16.71 -20.37
C ASN A 131 1.93 -16.62 -18.84
N LEU A 132 3.06 -16.49 -18.15
CA LEU A 132 3.09 -16.15 -16.73
C LEU A 132 2.33 -14.84 -16.44
N PRO A 133 1.70 -14.70 -15.27
CA PRO A 133 0.93 -13.51 -14.95
C PRO A 133 1.78 -12.23 -14.97
N VAL A 134 1.20 -11.13 -15.43
CA VAL A 134 1.82 -9.81 -15.35
C VAL A 134 1.85 -9.34 -13.90
N LEU A 135 3.02 -8.89 -13.45
CA LEU A 135 3.23 -8.30 -12.15
C LEU A 135 2.96 -6.79 -12.21
N ARG A 136 2.44 -6.22 -11.12
CA ARG A 136 2.08 -4.80 -11.07
C ARG A 136 2.70 -4.12 -9.86
N VAL A 137 3.22 -2.90 -10.11
CA VAL A 137 3.65 -1.98 -9.07
C VAL A 137 2.88 -0.68 -9.27
N ASP A 138 2.25 -0.22 -8.19
CA ASP A 138 1.52 1.04 -8.19
C ASP A 138 2.40 2.14 -7.62
N VAL A 139 2.68 3.16 -8.46
CA VAL A 139 3.54 4.29 -8.13
C VAL A 139 2.69 5.55 -8.10
N ALA A 140 2.27 5.99 -6.93
CA ALA A 140 1.44 7.19 -6.76
C ALA A 140 2.28 8.48 -6.75
N ALA A 141 1.62 9.61 -7.03
CA ALA A 141 2.19 10.93 -6.83
C ALA A 141 2.63 11.13 -5.36
N PRO A 142 3.52 12.10 -5.09
CA PRO A 142 3.89 12.46 -3.73
C PRO A 142 2.67 12.79 -2.87
N GLU A 143 2.67 12.37 -1.64
CA GLU A 143 1.68 12.73 -0.63
C GLU A 143 2.27 13.74 0.36
N GLN A 144 1.42 14.52 1.02
CA GLN A 144 1.85 15.37 2.13
C GLN A 144 2.15 14.48 3.34
N LEU A 145 3.42 14.36 3.67
CA LEU A 145 3.95 13.55 4.75
C LEU A 145 4.50 14.43 5.87
N LEU A 146 4.51 13.89 7.10
CA LEU A 146 5.34 14.42 8.20
C LEU A 146 6.77 13.93 8.01
N ASP A 147 7.72 14.58 8.65
CA ASP A 147 9.11 14.10 8.68
C ASP A 147 9.20 12.70 9.32
N THR A 148 8.26 12.39 10.22
CA THR A 148 8.13 11.09 10.90
C THR A 148 7.35 10.04 10.12
N SER A 149 6.73 10.40 8.98
CA SER A 149 5.93 9.45 8.17
C SER A 149 6.76 8.42 7.43
N VAL A 150 8.04 8.72 7.21
CA VAL A 150 8.96 7.89 6.41
C VAL A 150 10.18 7.52 7.24
N GLY A 151 10.54 6.26 7.18
CA GLY A 151 11.72 5.72 7.85
C GLY A 151 12.44 4.68 7.00
N PRO A 152 13.62 4.26 7.46
CA PRO A 152 14.38 3.22 6.81
C PRO A 152 13.74 1.84 7.02
N LEU A 153 13.54 1.10 5.93
CA LEU A 153 13.09 -0.29 5.94
C LEU A 153 14.25 -1.19 5.55
N LYS A 154 14.63 -2.11 6.42
CA LYS A 154 15.67 -3.09 6.13
C LYS A 154 15.11 -4.24 5.28
N LEU A 155 15.74 -4.52 4.14
CA LEU A 155 15.39 -5.58 3.20
C LEU A 155 16.66 -6.38 2.86
N GLY A 156 16.89 -7.48 3.58
CA GLY A 156 18.15 -8.20 3.49
C GLY A 156 19.34 -7.32 3.88
N GLU A 157 20.29 -7.15 2.95
CA GLU A 157 21.46 -6.26 3.11
C GLU A 157 21.19 -4.82 2.65
N HIS A 158 20.01 -4.57 2.07
CA HIS A 158 19.63 -3.27 1.53
C HIS A 158 18.70 -2.50 2.47
N GLN A 159 18.59 -1.22 2.21
CA GLN A 159 17.70 -0.33 2.94
C GLN A 159 16.90 0.51 1.94
N ALA A 160 15.61 0.65 2.21
CA ALA A 160 14.71 1.46 1.39
C ALA A 160 13.96 2.46 2.25
N ASN A 161 13.52 3.57 1.67
CA ASN A 161 12.60 4.50 2.32
C ASN A 161 11.19 3.92 2.28
N ALA A 162 10.53 3.81 3.41
CA ALA A 162 9.18 3.29 3.50
C ALA A 162 8.34 4.06 4.53
N TYR A 163 7.03 3.94 4.42
CA TYR A 163 6.14 4.45 5.45
C TYR A 163 6.39 3.77 6.78
N THR A 164 6.37 4.57 7.85
CA THR A 164 6.40 4.07 9.21
C THR A 164 5.12 3.30 9.54
N LEU A 165 5.14 2.54 10.62
CA LEU A 165 3.98 1.75 11.03
C LEU A 165 2.78 2.65 11.38
N GLU A 166 3.04 3.81 11.99
CA GLU A 166 2.06 4.85 12.30
C GLU A 166 1.38 5.37 11.04
N ARG A 167 2.18 5.70 10.02
CA ARG A 167 1.65 6.15 8.72
C ARG A 167 0.84 5.05 8.05
N ILE A 168 1.30 3.81 8.06
CA ILE A 168 0.56 2.67 7.49
C ILE A 168 -0.78 2.48 8.22
N ALA A 169 -0.80 2.53 9.55
CA ALA A 169 -2.03 2.39 10.32
C ALA A 169 -3.04 3.51 9.98
N GLY A 170 -2.60 4.77 9.94
CA GLY A 170 -3.42 5.90 9.52
C GLY A 170 -3.97 5.75 8.10
N GLU A 171 -3.16 5.28 7.15
CA GLU A 171 -3.58 4.98 5.78
C GLU A 171 -4.60 3.82 5.73
N LYS A 172 -4.47 2.81 6.57
CA LYS A 172 -5.43 1.69 6.65
C LYS A 172 -6.80 2.16 7.14
N LEU A 173 -6.85 2.98 8.19
CA LEU A 173 -8.08 3.62 8.66
C LEU A 173 -8.73 4.46 7.54
N ARG A 174 -7.97 5.33 6.90
CA ARG A 174 -8.43 6.16 5.79
C ARG A 174 -8.91 5.30 4.61
N ALA A 175 -8.16 4.28 4.23
CA ALA A 175 -8.48 3.43 3.09
C ALA A 175 -9.77 2.63 3.32
N PHE A 176 -9.99 2.14 4.53
CA PHE A 176 -11.24 1.50 4.90
C PHE A 176 -12.42 2.47 4.77
N LEU A 177 -12.34 3.68 5.36
CA LEU A 177 -13.39 4.71 5.22
C LEU A 177 -13.66 5.07 3.75
N SER A 178 -12.62 5.13 2.90
CA SER A 178 -12.80 5.43 1.47
C SER A 178 -13.59 4.37 0.70
N SER A 179 -13.76 3.19 1.28
CA SER A 179 -14.54 2.10 0.69
C SER A 179 -16.01 2.09 1.13
N LEU A 180 -16.41 2.98 2.03
CA LEU A 180 -17.75 3.05 2.62
C LEU A 180 -18.68 4.01 1.84
N PRO A 181 -20.02 3.87 2.00
CA PRO A 181 -21.00 4.63 1.20
C PRO A 181 -20.87 6.13 1.29
N ALA A 182 -20.66 6.69 2.47
CA ALA A 182 -20.56 8.14 2.66
C ALA A 182 -19.47 8.78 1.78
N TYR A 183 -18.31 8.11 1.67
CA TYR A 183 -17.26 8.59 0.77
C TYR A 183 -17.58 8.29 -0.69
N ARG A 184 -18.13 7.11 -0.99
CA ARG A 184 -18.50 6.75 -2.36
C ARG A 184 -19.47 7.75 -2.99
N ALA A 185 -20.37 8.33 -2.20
CA ALA A 185 -21.28 9.38 -2.65
C ALA A 185 -20.56 10.67 -3.06
N LYS A 186 -19.34 10.92 -2.55
CA LYS A 186 -18.53 12.11 -2.88
C LYS A 186 -17.69 11.96 -4.15
N VAL A 187 -17.51 10.74 -4.68
CA VAL A 187 -16.60 10.48 -5.80
C VAL A 187 -17.34 9.98 -7.03
N LYS A 188 -16.90 10.41 -8.22
CA LYS A 188 -17.56 10.04 -9.49
C LYS A 188 -17.39 8.55 -9.86
N LYS A 189 -16.29 7.93 -9.43
CA LYS A 189 -15.96 6.52 -9.73
C LYS A 189 -15.49 5.85 -8.44
N PRO A 190 -16.42 5.47 -7.55
CA PRO A 190 -16.07 4.76 -6.32
C PRO A 190 -15.57 3.34 -6.64
N GLY A 191 -14.70 2.82 -5.79
CA GLY A 191 -14.37 1.39 -5.82
C GLY A 191 -15.57 0.53 -5.42
N ASP A 192 -15.64 -0.71 -5.94
CA ASP A 192 -16.84 -1.55 -5.81
C ASP A 192 -16.87 -2.39 -4.52
N ALA A 193 -15.74 -2.58 -3.85
CA ALA A 193 -15.63 -3.50 -2.73
C ALA A 193 -15.20 -2.82 -1.43
N VAL A 194 -15.76 -3.29 -0.30
CA VAL A 194 -15.30 -2.92 1.04
C VAL A 194 -13.89 -3.47 1.27
N ARG A 195 -13.04 -2.64 1.84
CA ARG A 195 -11.62 -2.96 2.05
C ARG A 195 -11.36 -3.75 3.34
N VAL A 196 -11.96 -4.92 3.45
CA VAL A 196 -11.87 -5.78 4.65
C VAL A 196 -10.44 -6.19 5.01
N LYS A 197 -9.51 -6.20 4.04
CA LYS A 197 -8.10 -6.45 4.30
C LYS A 197 -7.46 -5.37 5.20
N ASP A 198 -8.00 -4.15 5.19
CA ASP A 198 -7.49 -3.08 6.03
C ASP A 198 -7.90 -3.27 7.50
N LEU A 199 -9.09 -3.85 7.78
CA LEU A 199 -9.48 -4.27 9.15
C LEU A 199 -8.54 -5.34 9.69
N TYR A 200 -8.26 -6.35 8.90
CA TYR A 200 -7.30 -7.39 9.23
C TYR A 200 -5.90 -6.82 9.54
N ASP A 201 -5.41 -5.94 8.68
CA ASP A 201 -4.09 -5.32 8.85
C ASP A 201 -4.05 -4.44 10.12
N LEU A 202 -5.13 -3.71 10.46
CA LEU A 202 -5.25 -2.93 11.71
C LEU A 202 -5.21 -3.82 12.95
N SER A 203 -5.88 -4.98 12.93
CA SER A 203 -5.81 -5.94 14.04
C SER A 203 -4.40 -6.47 14.26
N ARG A 204 -3.66 -6.76 13.18
CA ARG A 204 -2.25 -7.14 13.28
C ARG A 204 -1.40 -6.05 13.91
N ILE A 205 -1.63 -4.80 13.50
CA ILE A 205 -0.91 -3.66 14.08
C ILE A 205 -1.25 -3.54 15.57
N LEU A 206 -2.51 -3.68 15.97
CA LEU A 206 -2.92 -3.60 17.37
C LEU A 206 -2.34 -4.74 18.22
N ARG A 207 -2.26 -5.97 17.69
CA ARG A 207 -1.55 -7.09 18.35
C ARG A 207 -0.06 -6.78 18.57
N PHE A 208 0.58 -6.08 17.63
CA PHE A 208 2.00 -5.71 17.69
C PHE A 208 2.26 -4.47 18.54
N LYS A 209 1.35 -3.50 18.52
CA LYS A 209 1.39 -2.22 19.22
C LYS A 209 0.13 -2.05 20.06
N SER A 210 0.17 -2.47 21.31
CA SER A 210 -0.99 -2.32 22.21
C SER A 210 -1.38 -0.85 22.41
N LEU A 211 -2.64 -0.59 22.76
CA LEU A 211 -3.13 0.77 23.03
C LEU A 211 -2.45 1.46 24.21
N SER A 212 -1.73 0.72 25.07
CA SER A 212 -0.90 1.31 26.13
C SER A 212 0.30 2.10 25.59
N GLN A 213 0.67 1.92 24.31
CA GLN A 213 1.68 2.72 23.63
C GLN A 213 1.05 4.02 23.09
N LEU A 214 0.68 4.92 24.00
CA LEU A 214 -0.12 6.11 23.72
C LEU A 214 0.47 6.96 22.58
N THR A 215 1.76 7.29 22.66
CA THR A 215 2.45 8.11 21.65
C THR A 215 2.37 7.51 20.25
N PHE A 216 2.46 6.17 20.14
CA PHE A 216 2.29 5.50 18.85
C PHE A 216 0.88 5.76 18.25
N TRP A 217 -0.17 5.58 19.06
CA TRP A 217 -1.55 5.74 18.58
C TRP A 217 -1.95 7.20 18.40
N GLU A 218 -1.34 8.14 19.12
CA GLU A 218 -1.48 9.58 18.85
C GLU A 218 -0.91 9.93 17.47
N HIS A 219 0.30 9.44 17.13
CA HIS A 219 0.87 9.61 15.79
C HIS A 219 0.04 8.93 14.70
N VAL A 220 -0.51 7.74 14.97
CA VAL A 220 -1.48 7.09 14.04
C VAL A 220 -2.67 8.01 13.78
N GLY A 221 -3.19 8.67 14.82
CA GLY A 221 -4.29 9.62 14.69
C GLY A 221 -3.93 10.84 13.82
N GLU A 222 -2.76 11.44 14.04
CA GLU A 222 -2.27 12.55 13.20
C GLU A 222 -2.14 12.16 11.74
N GLU A 223 -1.57 10.98 11.47
CA GLU A 223 -1.43 10.45 10.12
C GLU A 223 -2.77 10.11 9.47
N PHE A 224 -3.72 9.60 10.25
CA PHE A 224 -5.08 9.32 9.80
C PHE A 224 -5.82 10.60 9.38
N VAL A 225 -5.80 11.64 10.21
CA VAL A 225 -6.40 12.95 9.89
C VAL A 225 -5.78 13.53 8.62
N ARG A 226 -4.45 13.51 8.50
CA ARG A 226 -3.72 13.99 7.32
C ARG A 226 -4.11 13.23 6.06
N ALA A 227 -4.14 11.91 6.15
CA ALA A 227 -4.53 11.04 5.03
C ALA A 227 -5.99 11.30 4.60
N CYS A 228 -6.91 11.48 5.55
CA CYS A 228 -8.30 11.81 5.26
C CYS A 228 -8.45 13.20 4.65
N ARG A 229 -7.72 14.20 5.15
CA ARG A 229 -7.74 15.57 4.60
C ARG A 229 -7.33 15.58 3.13
N SER A 230 -6.29 14.86 2.75
CA SER A 230 -5.79 14.80 1.37
C SER A 230 -6.79 14.19 0.38
N ARG A 231 -7.80 13.49 0.87
CA ARG A 231 -8.84 12.79 0.08
C ARG A 231 -10.27 13.30 0.36
N TYR A 232 -10.42 14.32 1.21
CA TYR A 232 -11.74 14.87 1.59
C TYR A 232 -12.66 13.84 2.23
N ILE A 233 -12.11 12.97 3.09
CA ILE A 233 -12.85 11.93 3.80
C ILE A 233 -13.23 12.43 5.18
N ASP A 234 -14.51 12.34 5.52
CA ASP A 234 -15.03 12.69 6.84
C ASP A 234 -14.98 11.47 7.77
N CYS A 235 -14.93 11.73 9.07
CA CYS A 235 -15.07 10.73 10.11
C CYS A 235 -15.87 11.29 11.29
N GLN A 236 -17.02 10.67 11.59
CA GLN A 236 -17.89 11.03 12.71
C GLN A 236 -17.75 10.04 13.90
N GLY A 237 -16.65 9.32 13.95
CA GLY A 237 -16.42 8.26 14.93
C GLY A 237 -16.87 6.89 14.42
N LEU A 238 -17.12 5.97 15.37
CA LEU A 238 -17.42 4.58 15.08
C LEU A 238 -18.62 4.39 14.13
N VAL A 239 -19.60 5.29 14.19
CA VAL A 239 -20.78 5.25 13.31
C VAL A 239 -20.40 5.28 11.82
N THR A 240 -19.36 6.07 11.45
CA THR A 240 -18.89 6.12 10.07
C THR A 240 -18.22 4.81 9.65
N PHE A 241 -17.43 4.21 10.55
CA PHE A 241 -16.78 2.93 10.25
C PHE A 241 -17.75 1.76 10.14
N ARG A 242 -18.93 1.85 10.78
CA ARG A 242 -19.95 0.80 10.78
C ARG A 242 -20.96 0.89 9.62
N GLU A 243 -20.81 1.83 8.72
CA GLU A 243 -21.61 1.83 7.49
C GLU A 243 -21.45 0.51 6.74
N GLN A 244 -22.57 -0.11 6.32
CA GLN A 244 -22.60 -1.42 5.65
C GLN A 244 -21.91 -2.56 6.44
N TRP A 245 -22.05 -2.57 7.77
CA TRP A 245 -21.30 -3.50 8.62
C TRP A 245 -21.58 -4.97 8.31
N GLU A 246 -22.83 -5.34 8.01
CA GLU A 246 -23.20 -6.71 7.60
C GLU A 246 -22.51 -7.14 6.30
N VAL A 247 -22.39 -6.23 5.33
CA VAL A 247 -21.67 -6.48 4.07
C VAL A 247 -20.17 -6.64 4.35
N THR A 248 -19.64 -5.83 5.28
CA THR A 248 -18.26 -5.91 5.71
C THR A 248 -17.97 -7.26 6.35
N ARG A 249 -18.79 -7.70 7.30
CA ARG A 249 -18.69 -9.02 7.95
C ARG A 249 -18.72 -10.14 6.93
N ALA A 250 -19.75 -10.19 6.11
CA ALA A 250 -19.90 -11.22 5.09
C ALA A 250 -18.75 -11.26 4.07
N THR A 251 -18.16 -10.12 3.75
CA THR A 251 -17.00 -10.04 2.84
C THR A 251 -15.72 -10.51 3.51
N TYR A 252 -15.52 -10.16 4.79
CA TYR A 252 -14.37 -10.58 5.58
C TYR A 252 -14.34 -12.10 5.76
N GLU A 253 -15.46 -12.69 6.21
CA GLU A 253 -15.60 -14.13 6.50
C GLU A 253 -15.42 -15.02 5.26
N ARG A 254 -15.78 -14.52 4.07
CA ARG A 254 -15.52 -15.22 2.80
C ARG A 254 -14.06 -15.20 2.39
N SER A 255 -13.23 -14.31 2.95
CA SER A 255 -11.83 -14.16 2.55
C SER A 255 -10.96 -15.24 3.17
N ILE A 256 -10.45 -16.16 2.34
CA ILE A 256 -9.53 -17.23 2.76
C ILE A 256 -8.22 -16.69 3.34
N LEU A 257 -7.81 -15.49 2.93
CA LEU A 257 -6.53 -14.88 3.31
C LEU A 257 -6.54 -14.25 4.71
N LEU A 258 -7.71 -14.18 5.37
CA LEU A 258 -7.90 -13.46 6.65
C LEU A 258 -8.28 -14.39 7.81
N LYS A 259 -8.14 -15.70 7.64
CA LYS A 259 -8.67 -16.72 8.57
C LYS A 259 -7.97 -16.78 9.93
N ASP A 260 -6.75 -16.30 10.05
CA ASP A 260 -5.98 -16.30 11.30
C ASP A 260 -6.38 -15.18 12.27
N ILE A 261 -7.22 -14.24 11.85
CA ILE A 261 -7.89 -13.25 12.68
C ILE A 261 -9.39 -13.37 12.44
N PRO A 262 -10.18 -13.83 13.40
CA PRO A 262 -11.65 -13.86 13.29
C PRO A 262 -12.23 -12.46 13.10
N PHE A 263 -13.39 -12.36 12.45
CA PHE A 263 -14.03 -11.04 12.22
C PHE A 263 -14.31 -10.31 13.54
N ASP A 264 -14.79 -11.01 14.58
CA ASP A 264 -15.11 -10.39 15.87
C ASP A 264 -13.86 -9.76 16.54
N GLU A 265 -12.69 -10.36 16.34
CA GLU A 265 -11.43 -9.75 16.78
C GLU A 265 -11.06 -8.53 15.93
N ALA A 266 -11.27 -8.59 14.62
CA ALA A 266 -11.01 -7.47 13.73
C ALA A 266 -11.95 -6.29 14.03
N GLU A 267 -13.21 -6.58 14.36
CA GLU A 267 -14.20 -5.62 14.85
C GLU A 267 -13.76 -4.98 16.16
N GLY A 268 -13.47 -5.78 17.18
CA GLY A 268 -13.03 -5.28 18.47
C GLY A 268 -11.73 -4.47 18.41
N SER A 269 -10.83 -4.83 17.48
CA SER A 269 -9.61 -4.05 17.22
C SER A 269 -9.93 -2.68 16.64
N LEU A 270 -10.80 -2.61 15.64
CA LEU A 270 -11.24 -1.34 15.06
C LEU A 270 -11.92 -0.46 16.10
N GLU A 271 -12.88 -1.03 16.87
CA GLU A 271 -13.61 -0.29 17.90
C GLU A 271 -12.66 0.29 18.96
N SER A 272 -11.70 -0.50 19.40
CA SER A 272 -10.71 -0.07 20.38
C SER A 272 -9.84 1.07 19.87
N ILE A 273 -9.40 1.00 18.62
CA ILE A 273 -8.63 2.08 17.97
C ILE A 273 -9.48 3.34 17.82
N VAL A 274 -10.72 3.21 17.33
CA VAL A 274 -11.61 4.35 17.11
C VAL A 274 -11.96 5.02 18.43
N HIS A 275 -12.25 4.25 19.48
CA HIS A 275 -12.52 4.78 20.81
C HIS A 275 -11.32 5.54 21.39
N PHE A 276 -10.10 5.02 21.21
CA PHE A 276 -8.88 5.75 21.54
C PHE A 276 -8.80 7.11 20.84
N LEU A 277 -9.07 7.15 19.52
CA LEU A 277 -9.05 8.38 18.73
C LEU A 277 -10.14 9.38 19.17
N GLU A 278 -11.32 8.90 19.60
CA GLU A 278 -12.39 9.72 20.18
C GLU A 278 -11.97 10.31 21.54
N GLN A 279 -11.43 9.50 22.43
CA GLN A 279 -10.96 9.95 23.74
C GLN A 279 -9.82 10.96 23.61
N SER A 280 -8.93 10.78 22.65
CA SER A 280 -7.83 11.70 22.33
C SER A 280 -8.29 12.96 21.58
N ARG A 281 -9.58 13.12 21.29
CA ARG A 281 -10.16 14.23 20.55
C ARG A 281 -9.58 14.43 19.14
N ILE A 282 -9.11 13.37 18.52
CA ILE A 282 -8.60 13.35 17.15
C ILE A 282 -9.77 13.32 16.17
N ILE A 283 -10.84 12.63 16.49
CA ILE A 283 -12.11 12.58 15.76
C ILE A 283 -13.24 13.11 16.67
N PRO A 284 -14.35 13.67 16.14
CA PRO A 284 -14.72 13.72 14.72
C PRO A 284 -14.02 14.84 13.93
N PHE A 285 -14.03 14.71 12.59
CA PHE A 285 -13.59 15.75 11.67
C PHE A 285 -14.36 15.70 10.35
N GLN A 286 -14.36 16.84 9.62
CA GLN A 286 -14.98 16.95 8.30
C GLN A 286 -14.04 17.69 7.34
N PHE A 287 -13.96 17.23 6.11
CA PHE A 287 -13.18 17.83 5.04
C PHE A 287 -14.06 18.01 3.80
N PRO A 288 -14.71 19.18 3.64
CA PRO A 288 -15.56 19.46 2.49
C PRO A 288 -14.75 19.38 1.19
N LEU A 289 -15.43 18.99 0.11
CA LEU A 289 -14.87 19.09 -1.23
C LEU A 289 -14.69 20.57 -1.59
N PRO A 290 -13.60 20.96 -2.29
CA PRO A 290 -13.38 22.32 -2.77
C PRO A 290 -14.35 22.70 -3.87
#